data_180a52674adeb463d2c846789b9c8c1a
#
_entry.id   180a52674adeb463d2c846789b9c8c1a
#
_cell.length_a   1.000
_cell.length_b   1.000
_cell.length_c   1.000
_cell.angle_alpha   90.00
_cell.angle_beta   90.00
_cell.angle_gamma   90.00
#
_symmetry.space_group_name_H-M   'P 1'
#
loop_
_entity.id
_entity.type
_entity.pdbx_description
1 polymer ?
#
loop_
_entity_poly.entity_id
_entity_poly.type
_entity_poly.pdbx_seq_one_letter_code
_entity_poly.pdbx_strand_id
1 'polypeptide(L)'
;MEVIQRLPLLTIRAGPRDGTQWVERLKEEYNVLIKFIQANQANGNDWFSIESDPQGLKWKGKCSYVHNMLRYEFDFQFDIPASYPATAPEIEIPELEGKTVKMYRGGKICLTIHFKPLWARNVPHFGIAHAIGLGLGPWLATEVPHLVDDGFITHPSVIAQRQQAAAATAAANPSS
;
A
#
# COMPACT_ATOMS: atom_id res chain seq x y z
N MET A 1 9.20 -2.01 12.90
CA MET A 1 8.86 -0.91 13.84
C MET A 1 9.94 0.15 13.95
N GLU A 2 11.22 -0.23 14.11
CA GLU A 2 12.32 0.75 14.25
C GLU A 2 12.45 1.72 13.06
N VAL A 3 12.23 1.25 11.83
CA VAL A 3 12.34 2.09 10.63
C VAL A 3 11.30 3.21 10.63
N ILE A 4 10.07 2.90 11.07
CA ILE A 4 8.96 3.87 11.09
C ILE A 4 9.17 4.92 12.17
N GLN A 5 9.70 4.55 13.32
CA GLN A 5 9.99 5.49 14.42
C GLN A 5 11.08 6.50 14.07
N ARG A 6 11.91 6.20 13.06
CA ARG A 6 13.00 7.06 12.58
C ARG A 6 12.65 7.87 11.34
N LEU A 7 11.40 7.76 10.84
CA LEU A 7 10.98 8.55 9.69
C LEU A 7 11.04 10.05 10.02
N PRO A 8 11.74 10.85 9.19
CA PRO A 8 11.73 12.30 9.39
C PRO A 8 10.32 12.86 9.29
N LEU A 9 10.02 13.83 10.15
CA LEU A 9 8.78 14.57 10.06
C LEU A 9 8.90 15.67 9.02
N LEU A 10 7.83 15.92 8.30
CA LEU A 10 7.77 17.01 7.33
C LEU A 10 7.47 18.33 8.05
N THR A 11 7.94 19.44 7.51
CA THR A 11 7.85 20.74 8.15
C THR A 11 6.98 21.73 7.38
N ILE A 12 6.93 21.62 6.04
CA ILE A 12 6.22 22.58 5.19
C ILE A 12 4.73 22.28 5.16
N ARG A 13 3.93 23.24 5.63
CA ARG A 13 2.47 23.13 5.61
C ARG A 13 1.93 23.67 4.29
N ALA A 14 1.99 22.85 3.24
CA ALA A 14 1.50 23.22 1.92
C ALA A 14 0.78 22.06 1.27
N GLY A 15 -0.26 22.36 0.52
CA GLY A 15 -1.02 21.42 -0.26
C GLY A 15 -0.98 21.72 -1.76
N PRO A 16 -1.71 20.95 -2.58
CA PRO A 16 -1.67 21.07 -4.04
C PRO A 16 -2.03 22.45 -4.61
N ARG A 17 -2.74 23.27 -3.83
CA ARG A 17 -3.18 24.61 -4.24
C ARG A 17 -2.21 25.72 -3.88
N ASP A 18 -1.10 25.42 -3.23
CA ASP A 18 -0.20 26.42 -2.65
C ASP A 18 0.98 26.76 -3.56
N GLY A 19 0.87 26.50 -4.86
CA GLY A 19 1.84 26.94 -5.88
C GLY A 19 3.26 26.45 -5.59
N THR A 20 4.20 27.40 -5.46
CA THR A 20 5.62 27.09 -5.22
C THR A 20 5.86 26.40 -3.88
N GLN A 21 5.05 26.66 -2.86
CA GLN A 21 5.15 25.98 -1.56
C GLN A 21 4.80 24.51 -1.67
N TRP A 22 3.88 24.14 -2.54
CA TRP A 22 3.61 22.73 -2.84
C TRP A 22 4.83 22.02 -3.42
N VAL A 23 5.55 22.68 -4.32
CA VAL A 23 6.79 22.13 -4.87
C VAL A 23 7.82 21.86 -3.77
N GLU A 24 7.97 22.79 -2.81
CA GLU A 24 8.87 22.61 -1.67
C GLU A 24 8.40 21.47 -0.74
N ARG A 25 7.10 21.38 -0.47
CA ARG A 25 6.52 20.26 0.29
C ARG A 25 6.77 18.94 -0.44
N LEU A 26 6.60 18.90 -1.74
CA LEU A 26 6.80 17.70 -2.56
C LEU A 26 8.25 17.22 -2.49
N LYS A 27 9.21 18.14 -2.48
CA LYS A 27 10.63 17.80 -2.27
C LYS A 27 10.86 17.13 -0.92
N GLU A 28 10.24 17.63 0.15
CA GLU A 28 10.27 16.97 1.46
C GLU A 28 9.67 15.57 1.39
N GLU A 29 8.54 15.41 0.73
CA GLU A 29 7.88 14.11 0.56
C GLU A 29 8.80 13.09 -0.10
N TYR A 30 9.45 13.47 -1.21
CA TYR A 30 10.40 12.60 -1.90
C TYR A 30 11.60 12.24 -1.01
N ASN A 31 12.15 13.20 -0.28
CA ASN A 31 13.27 12.95 0.63
C ASN A 31 12.91 11.92 1.71
N VAL A 32 11.75 12.06 2.33
CA VAL A 32 11.30 11.12 3.37
C VAL A 32 11.03 9.75 2.77
N LEU A 33 10.41 9.68 1.59
CA LEU A 33 10.17 8.42 0.88
C LEU A 33 11.46 7.70 0.53
N ILE A 34 12.44 8.41 -0.01
CA ILE A 34 13.75 7.84 -0.36
C ILE A 34 14.42 7.25 0.88
N LYS A 35 14.43 7.98 1.99
CA LYS A 35 15.00 7.49 3.26
C LYS A 35 14.27 6.27 3.77
N PHE A 36 12.94 6.26 3.66
CA PHE A 36 12.13 5.11 4.07
C PHE A 36 12.42 3.86 3.22
N ILE A 37 12.47 4.02 1.91
CA ILE A 37 12.77 2.92 0.98
C ILE A 37 14.19 2.38 1.24
N GLN A 38 15.18 3.26 1.40
CA GLN A 38 16.56 2.88 1.68
C GLN A 38 16.67 2.12 3.01
N ALA A 39 15.98 2.58 4.05
CA ALA A 39 15.98 1.91 5.34
C ALA A 39 15.34 0.52 5.29
N ASN A 40 14.26 0.37 4.53
CA ASN A 40 13.63 -0.95 4.30
C ASN A 40 14.56 -1.88 3.53
N GLN A 41 15.22 -1.40 2.48
CA GLN A 41 16.17 -2.18 1.70
C GLN A 41 17.36 -2.64 2.56
N ALA A 42 17.88 -1.76 3.42
CA ALA A 42 18.97 -2.09 4.35
C ALA A 42 18.59 -3.21 5.33
N ASN A 43 17.31 -3.32 5.68
CA ASN A 43 16.77 -4.37 6.54
C ASN A 43 16.29 -5.61 5.76
N GLY A 44 16.55 -5.67 4.45
CA GLY A 44 16.11 -6.77 3.61
C GLY A 44 14.60 -6.83 3.38
N ASN A 45 13.90 -5.71 3.57
CA ASN A 45 12.45 -5.65 3.46
C ASN A 45 12.01 -4.68 2.35
N ASP A 46 12.04 -5.17 1.12
CA ASP A 46 11.64 -4.44 -0.08
C ASP A 46 10.17 -4.78 -0.40
N TRP A 47 9.24 -4.22 0.38
CA TRP A 47 7.83 -4.60 0.32
C TRP A 47 6.97 -3.67 -0.54
N PHE A 48 7.49 -2.52 -0.97
CA PHE A 48 6.72 -1.63 -1.85
C PHE A 48 7.63 -0.86 -2.81
N SER A 49 7.05 -0.46 -3.93
CA SER A 49 7.59 0.53 -4.86
C SER A 49 6.52 1.58 -5.11
N ILE A 50 6.92 2.78 -5.47
CA ILE A 50 5.99 3.89 -5.66
C ILE A 50 6.54 4.89 -6.67
N GLU A 51 5.64 5.46 -7.47
CA GLU A 51 5.94 6.53 -8.41
C GLU A 51 4.78 7.52 -8.46
N SER A 52 5.06 8.74 -8.89
CA SER A 52 4.05 9.79 -9.03
C SER A 52 4.03 10.36 -10.44
N ASP A 53 2.94 11.07 -10.76
CA ASP A 53 2.94 11.95 -11.93
C ASP A 53 3.88 13.16 -11.71
N PRO A 54 4.17 13.95 -12.75
CA PRO A 54 5.09 15.08 -12.63
C PRO A 54 4.65 16.15 -11.61
N GLN A 55 3.35 16.30 -11.39
CA GLN A 55 2.81 17.26 -10.42
C GLN A 55 2.78 16.72 -8.98
N GLY A 56 3.07 15.44 -8.77
CA GLY A 56 3.00 14.81 -7.46
C GLY A 56 1.59 14.67 -6.90
N LEU A 57 0.58 14.60 -7.76
CA LEU A 57 -0.83 14.54 -7.37
C LEU A 57 -1.40 13.13 -7.45
N LYS A 58 -0.93 12.33 -8.41
CA LYS A 58 -1.36 10.94 -8.60
C LYS A 58 -0.19 10.02 -8.32
N TRP A 59 -0.40 9.08 -7.42
CA TRP A 59 0.61 8.13 -6.99
C TRP A 59 0.14 6.71 -7.23
N LYS A 60 1.04 5.85 -7.65
CA LYS A 60 0.79 4.42 -7.85
C LYS A 60 2.02 3.63 -7.51
N GLY A 61 1.81 2.37 -7.20
CA GLY A 61 2.92 1.48 -6.89
C GLY A 61 2.47 0.05 -6.71
N LYS A 62 3.40 -0.75 -6.24
CA LYS A 62 3.17 -2.16 -5.88
C LYS A 62 3.51 -2.35 -4.43
N CYS A 63 2.71 -3.14 -3.74
CA CYS A 63 2.97 -3.55 -2.37
C CYS A 63 2.89 -5.06 -2.26
N SER A 64 3.55 -5.62 -1.24
CA SER A 64 3.57 -7.05 -1.02
C SER A 64 3.52 -7.40 0.45
N TYR A 65 3.02 -8.60 0.71
CA TYR A 65 3.04 -9.22 2.03
C TYR A 65 3.31 -10.71 1.91
N VAL A 66 4.20 -11.22 2.75
CA VAL A 66 4.52 -12.66 2.76
C VAL A 66 3.67 -13.35 3.81
N HIS A 67 2.92 -14.37 3.38
CA HIS A 67 2.11 -15.21 4.25
C HIS A 67 2.31 -16.67 3.87
N ASN A 68 2.59 -17.52 4.86
CA ASN A 68 2.88 -18.93 4.63
C ASN A 68 3.95 -19.15 3.56
N MET A 69 5.03 -18.38 3.62
CA MET A 69 6.19 -18.44 2.72
C MET A 69 5.90 -18.06 1.26
N LEU A 70 4.72 -17.53 0.98
CA LEU A 70 4.34 -17.01 -0.34
C LEU A 70 4.20 -15.50 -0.30
N ARG A 71 4.72 -14.83 -1.32
CA ARG A 71 4.65 -13.38 -1.46
C ARG A 71 3.44 -12.99 -2.30
N TYR A 72 2.53 -12.24 -1.68
CA TYR A 72 1.33 -11.70 -2.33
C TYR A 72 1.58 -10.26 -2.72
N GLU A 73 1.43 -9.93 -4.01
CA GLU A 73 1.67 -8.60 -4.55
C GLU A 73 0.37 -7.98 -5.04
N PHE A 74 0.22 -6.67 -4.81
CA PHE A 74 -0.95 -5.90 -5.23
C PHE A 74 -0.51 -4.55 -5.78
N ASP A 75 -1.22 -4.07 -6.80
CA ASP A 75 -1.09 -2.68 -7.23
C ASP A 75 -1.90 -1.80 -6.28
N PHE A 76 -1.34 -0.66 -5.92
CA PHE A 76 -2.04 0.36 -5.13
C PHE A 76 -1.92 1.71 -5.79
N GLN A 77 -2.87 2.59 -5.49
CA GLN A 77 -2.90 3.94 -6.03
C GLN A 77 -3.61 4.88 -5.07
N PHE A 78 -3.33 6.17 -5.19
CA PHE A 78 -4.05 7.22 -4.48
C PHE A 78 -3.83 8.56 -5.15
N ASP A 79 -4.80 9.45 -4.96
CA ASP A 79 -4.68 10.85 -5.34
C ASP A 79 -4.41 11.69 -4.09
N ILE A 80 -3.67 12.79 -4.25
CA ILE A 80 -3.47 13.76 -3.17
C ILE A 80 -4.72 14.62 -3.07
N PRO A 81 -5.43 14.61 -1.92
CA PRO A 81 -6.62 15.44 -1.76
C PRO A 81 -6.27 16.92 -1.76
N ALA A 82 -7.22 17.74 -2.21
CA ALA A 82 -7.04 19.20 -2.28
C ALA A 82 -6.72 19.81 -0.90
N SER A 83 -7.21 19.21 0.16
CA SER A 83 -6.98 19.62 1.56
C SER A 83 -5.72 19.04 2.20
N TYR A 84 -4.92 18.27 1.44
CA TYR A 84 -3.65 17.72 1.92
C TYR A 84 -2.71 18.87 2.36
N PRO A 85 -1.94 18.76 3.44
CA PRO A 85 -1.73 17.62 4.29
C PRO A 85 -2.71 17.48 5.47
N ALA A 86 -3.73 18.32 5.58
CA ALA A 86 -4.73 18.21 6.64
C ALA A 86 -5.52 16.90 6.52
N THR A 87 -5.82 16.49 5.29
CA THR A 87 -6.51 15.23 5.00
C THR A 87 -5.51 14.22 4.45
N ALA A 88 -5.49 13.03 5.04
CA ALA A 88 -4.66 11.93 4.57
C ALA A 88 -5.12 11.44 3.19
N PRO A 89 -4.20 10.94 2.33
CA PRO A 89 -4.60 10.31 1.09
C PRO A 89 -5.35 8.99 1.37
N GLU A 90 -6.33 8.68 0.54
CA GLU A 90 -7.07 7.42 0.60
C GLU A 90 -6.44 6.41 -0.36
N ILE A 91 -5.79 5.39 0.19
CA ILE A 91 -5.10 4.37 -0.58
C ILE A 91 -6.11 3.35 -1.11
N GLU A 92 -6.00 3.02 -2.41
CA GLU A 92 -6.86 2.06 -3.08
C GLU A 92 -6.05 0.84 -3.51
N ILE A 93 -6.63 -0.36 -3.31
CA ILE A 93 -6.16 -1.61 -3.91
C ILE A 93 -7.33 -2.18 -4.70
N PRO A 94 -7.51 -1.76 -5.97
CA PRO A 94 -8.73 -2.07 -6.73
C PRO A 94 -9.03 -3.55 -6.87
N GLU A 95 -8.00 -4.39 -7.03
CA GLU A 95 -8.19 -5.84 -7.20
C GLU A 95 -8.78 -6.55 -5.98
N LEU A 96 -8.73 -5.91 -4.80
CA LEU A 96 -9.29 -6.48 -3.56
C LEU A 96 -10.68 -5.93 -3.24
N GLU A 97 -11.26 -5.10 -4.10
CA GLU A 97 -12.59 -4.53 -3.86
C GLU A 97 -13.62 -5.64 -3.62
N GLY A 98 -14.38 -5.48 -2.54
CA GLY A 98 -15.44 -6.43 -2.17
C GLY A 98 -14.96 -7.71 -1.49
N LYS A 99 -13.65 -7.91 -1.34
CA LYS A 99 -13.11 -9.15 -0.75
C LYS A 99 -12.96 -9.09 0.76
N THR A 100 -13.02 -7.92 1.35
CA THR A 100 -12.98 -7.72 2.81
C THR A 100 -13.88 -6.59 3.23
N VAL A 101 -14.41 -6.68 4.48
CA VAL A 101 -15.20 -5.59 5.09
C VAL A 101 -14.34 -4.39 5.50
N LYS A 102 -13.01 -4.54 5.49
CA LYS A 102 -12.07 -3.46 5.80
C LYS A 102 -11.70 -2.62 4.57
N MET A 103 -12.64 -2.47 3.66
CA MET A 103 -12.54 -1.65 2.47
C MET A 103 -13.83 -0.88 2.22
N TYR A 104 -13.67 0.27 1.60
CA TYR A 104 -14.78 1.06 1.06
C TYR A 104 -14.94 0.79 -0.44
N ARG A 105 -16.03 1.30 -0.99
CA ARG A 105 -16.31 1.22 -2.42
C ARG A 105 -15.14 1.80 -3.24
N GLY A 106 -14.81 1.13 -4.34
CA GLY A 106 -13.67 1.51 -5.21
C GLY A 106 -12.34 0.93 -4.77
N GLY A 107 -12.34 0.02 -3.78
CA GLY A 107 -11.11 -0.61 -3.29
C GLY A 107 -10.29 0.24 -2.33
N LYS A 108 -10.90 1.28 -1.75
CA LYS A 108 -10.24 2.12 -0.74
C LYS A 108 -10.09 1.35 0.56
N ILE A 109 -8.87 1.24 1.07
CA ILE A 109 -8.62 0.53 2.32
C ILE A 109 -9.13 1.33 3.52
N CYS A 110 -9.72 0.62 4.51
CA CYS A 110 -10.28 1.26 5.69
C CYS A 110 -9.16 1.54 6.71
N LEU A 111 -8.85 2.82 6.91
CA LEU A 111 -7.83 3.29 7.86
C LEU A 111 -8.45 4.15 8.97
N THR A 112 -9.76 4.11 9.13
CA THR A 112 -10.53 5.04 9.96
C THR A 112 -10.21 4.92 11.44
N ILE A 113 -10.01 3.70 11.95
CA ILE A 113 -9.89 3.46 13.40
C ILE A 113 -8.48 3.79 13.91
N HIS A 114 -7.43 3.34 13.19
CA HIS A 114 -6.07 3.40 13.70
C HIS A 114 -5.25 4.52 13.09
N PHE A 115 -5.37 4.75 11.79
CA PHE A 115 -4.50 5.66 11.06
C PHE A 115 -5.04 7.10 10.98
N LYS A 116 -6.31 7.29 10.65
CA LYS A 116 -6.87 8.65 10.50
C LYS A 116 -6.77 9.50 11.77
N PRO A 117 -7.04 8.97 12.98
CA PRO A 117 -6.82 9.74 14.19
C PRO A 117 -5.34 10.08 14.43
N LEU A 118 -4.44 9.15 14.10
CA LEU A 118 -2.99 9.38 14.22
C LEU A 118 -2.53 10.47 13.26
N TRP A 119 -3.00 10.46 12.02
CA TRP A 119 -2.73 11.51 11.04
C TRP A 119 -3.19 12.88 11.54
N ALA A 120 -4.43 12.95 12.03
CA ALA A 120 -5.02 14.20 12.52
C ALA A 120 -4.20 14.84 13.65
N ARG A 121 -3.60 14.03 14.54
CA ARG A 121 -2.75 14.51 15.63
C ARG A 121 -1.37 14.97 15.17
N ASN A 122 -0.96 14.61 13.96
CA ASN A 122 0.38 14.87 13.45
C ASN A 122 0.42 15.77 12.21
N VAL A 123 -0.69 16.45 11.89
CA VAL A 123 -0.73 17.44 10.81
C VAL A 123 0.13 18.64 11.18
N PRO A 124 0.97 19.16 10.28
CA PRO A 124 1.25 18.78 8.89
C PRO A 124 2.48 17.85 8.75
N HIS A 125 2.90 17.19 9.81
CA HIS A 125 4.20 16.53 9.92
C HIS A 125 4.24 15.13 9.32
N PHE A 126 3.09 14.51 9.08
CA PHE A 126 3.01 13.24 8.37
C PHE A 126 2.90 13.46 6.86
N GLY A 127 3.48 12.57 6.10
CA GLY A 127 3.46 12.58 4.65
C GLY A 127 3.17 11.21 4.05
N ILE A 128 3.45 11.08 2.77
CA ILE A 128 3.18 9.85 2.00
C ILE A 128 3.90 8.65 2.60
N ALA A 129 5.17 8.79 3.00
CA ALA A 129 5.91 7.70 3.64
C ALA A 129 5.21 7.20 4.91
N HIS A 130 4.63 8.10 5.69
CA HIS A 130 3.86 7.75 6.89
C HIS A 130 2.55 7.04 6.53
N ALA A 131 1.87 7.47 5.46
CA ALA A 131 0.67 6.80 4.97
C ALA A 131 0.97 5.35 4.54
N ILE A 132 2.09 5.13 3.86
CA ILE A 132 2.53 3.79 3.45
C ILE A 132 2.94 2.96 4.68
N GLY A 133 3.81 3.49 5.52
CA GLY A 133 4.39 2.74 6.65
C GLY A 133 3.45 2.49 7.81
N LEU A 134 2.59 3.46 8.13
CA LEU A 134 1.67 3.40 9.27
C LEU A 134 0.23 3.06 8.88
N GLY A 135 -0.12 3.21 7.59
CA GLY A 135 -1.45 2.91 7.07
C GLY A 135 -1.48 1.62 6.27
N LEU A 136 -0.84 1.61 5.10
CA LEU A 136 -0.87 0.46 4.19
C LEU A 136 -0.20 -0.78 4.77
N GLY A 137 0.98 -0.64 5.36
CA GLY A 137 1.73 -1.77 5.91
C GLY A 137 0.95 -2.57 6.95
N PRO A 138 0.45 -1.93 8.03
CA PRO A 138 -0.37 -2.62 9.02
C PRO A 138 -1.67 -3.19 8.45
N TRP A 139 -2.29 -2.52 7.48
CA TRP A 139 -3.49 -3.03 6.82
C TRP A 139 -3.21 -4.36 6.10
N LEU A 140 -2.12 -4.41 5.33
CA LEU A 140 -1.70 -5.65 4.65
C LEU A 140 -1.42 -6.77 5.66
N ALA A 141 -0.72 -6.46 6.73
CA ALA A 141 -0.37 -7.44 7.77
C ALA A 141 -1.60 -8.04 8.47
N THR A 142 -2.69 -7.27 8.55
CA THR A 142 -3.94 -7.72 9.16
C THR A 142 -4.83 -8.45 8.16
N GLU A 143 -5.01 -7.88 6.97
CA GLU A 143 -6.02 -8.35 6.02
C GLU A 143 -5.55 -9.46 5.09
N VAL A 144 -4.30 -9.43 4.62
CA VAL A 144 -3.81 -10.45 3.68
C VAL A 144 -3.88 -11.87 4.25
N PRO A 145 -3.45 -12.13 5.52
CA PRO A 145 -3.63 -13.46 6.10
C PRO A 145 -5.08 -13.94 6.10
N HIS A 146 -6.03 -13.07 6.47
CA HIS A 146 -7.46 -13.42 6.46
C HIS A 146 -7.96 -13.72 5.05
N LEU A 147 -7.59 -12.91 4.07
CA LEU A 147 -8.00 -13.11 2.68
C LEU A 147 -7.48 -14.43 2.12
N VAL A 148 -6.26 -14.81 2.46
CA VAL A 148 -5.67 -16.09 2.03
C VAL A 148 -6.32 -17.26 2.76
N ASP A 149 -6.41 -17.19 4.08
CA ASP A 149 -6.91 -18.29 4.91
C ASP A 149 -8.40 -18.56 4.66
N ASP A 150 -9.16 -17.53 4.36
CA ASP A 150 -10.60 -17.63 4.03
C ASP A 150 -10.87 -17.93 2.55
N GLY A 151 -9.82 -18.06 1.74
CA GLY A 151 -9.94 -18.47 0.34
C GLY A 151 -10.37 -17.36 -0.63
N PHE A 152 -10.37 -16.08 -0.22
CA PHE A 152 -10.75 -14.97 -1.09
C PHE A 152 -9.66 -14.63 -2.11
N ILE A 153 -8.40 -14.89 -1.80
CA ILE A 153 -7.28 -14.75 -2.73
C ILE A 153 -6.44 -16.03 -2.72
N THR A 154 -5.89 -16.36 -3.88
CA THR A 154 -5.05 -17.54 -4.07
C THR A 154 -3.77 -17.12 -4.79
N HIS A 155 -2.62 -17.60 -4.30
CA HIS A 155 -1.34 -17.27 -4.93
C HIS A 155 -1.26 -17.84 -6.36
N PRO A 156 -0.70 -17.10 -7.33
CA PRO A 156 -0.58 -17.60 -8.71
C PRO A 156 0.11 -18.94 -8.85
N SER A 157 1.12 -19.24 -8.03
CA SER A 157 1.80 -20.56 -8.04
C SER A 157 0.86 -21.70 -7.65
N VAL A 158 -0.06 -21.48 -6.71
CA VAL A 158 -1.06 -22.48 -6.30
C VAL A 158 -2.07 -22.68 -7.41
N ILE A 159 -2.51 -21.62 -8.08
CA ILE A 159 -3.40 -21.71 -9.24
C ILE A 159 -2.74 -22.53 -10.35
N ALA A 160 -1.47 -22.26 -10.67
CA ALA A 160 -0.72 -23.00 -11.67
C ALA A 160 -0.59 -24.49 -11.32
N GLN A 161 -0.29 -24.81 -10.06
CA GLN A 161 -0.23 -26.21 -9.57
C GLN A 161 -1.57 -26.94 -9.73
N ARG A 162 -2.68 -26.26 -9.39
CA ARG A 162 -4.03 -26.84 -9.56
C ARG A 162 -4.37 -27.06 -11.02
N GLN A 163 -3.99 -26.18 -11.90
CA GLN A 163 -4.19 -26.32 -13.34
C GLN A 163 -3.38 -27.49 -13.92
N GLN A 164 -2.12 -27.65 -13.49
CA GLN A 164 -1.28 -28.78 -13.89
C GLN A 164 -1.84 -30.10 -13.38
N ALA A 165 -2.28 -30.16 -12.14
CA ALA A 165 -2.90 -31.35 -11.56
C ALA A 165 -4.19 -31.72 -12.30
N ALA A 166 -5.04 -30.77 -12.64
CA ALA A 166 -6.26 -30.99 -13.42
C ALA A 166 -5.95 -31.50 -14.83
N ALA A 167 -4.94 -30.92 -15.49
CA ALA A 167 -4.50 -31.37 -16.82
C ALA A 167 -3.94 -32.79 -16.80
N ALA A 168 -3.13 -33.13 -15.76
CA ALA A 168 -2.59 -34.47 -15.58
C ALA A 168 -3.71 -35.50 -15.33
N THR A 169 -4.71 -35.16 -14.53
CA THR A 169 -5.89 -36.01 -14.27
C THR A 169 -6.70 -36.21 -15.55
N ALA A 170 -6.94 -35.16 -16.33
CA ALA A 170 -7.65 -35.27 -17.61
C ALA A 170 -6.89 -36.12 -18.63
N ALA A 171 -5.56 -36.03 -18.67
CA ALA A 171 -4.71 -36.87 -19.54
C ALA A 171 -4.64 -38.33 -19.09
N ALA A 172 -4.73 -38.60 -17.79
CA ALA A 172 -4.70 -39.96 -17.23
C ALA A 172 -6.04 -40.70 -17.39
N ASN A 173 -7.16 -39.98 -17.56
CA ASN A 173 -8.50 -40.54 -17.83
C ASN A 173 -9.01 -40.07 -19.21
N PRO A 174 -8.44 -40.57 -20.30
CA PRO A 174 -9.06 -40.31 -21.61
C PRO A 174 -10.43 -40.99 -21.59
N SER A 175 -11.46 -40.15 -21.70
CA SER A 175 -12.83 -40.67 -21.75
C SER A 175 -12.97 -41.71 -22.85
N SER A 176 -13.40 -42.85 -22.46
CA SER A 176 -13.88 -43.88 -23.35
C SER A 176 -14.95 -43.38 -24.31
#